data_0da66842c4a1ae210598ae7309d3cd11
#
_entry.id   0da66842c4a1ae210598ae7309d3cd11
#
_cell.length_a   1.000
_cell.length_b   1.000
_cell.length_c   1.000
_cell.angle_alpha   90.00
_cell.angle_beta   90.00
_cell.angle_gamma   90.00
#
_symmetry.space_group_name_H-M   'P 1'
#
loop_
_entity.id
_entity.type
_entity.pdbx_description
1 polymer ?
#
loop_
_entity_poly.entity_id
_entity_poly.type
_entity_poly.pdbx_seq_one_letter_code
_entity_poly.pdbx_strand_id
1 'polypeptide(L)'
;GFDADIEYGQIMTLPMGALTVKNASLLSKRILFVAICRTLGIVSRMNPLSQLAEYYTDGAFVTVEKVEKGNCTIVFEKEEEETWIYYPDFSIGQLVDGVYQTLELSEENWDGNTLTITVTSGDYRVITDNRLPNGNLFASKYHFAIKDGETKHLKLRKYQALRMEQAEIKC
;
A
#
# COMPACT_ATOMS: atom_id res chain seq x y z
N GLY A 1 13.00 26.26 0.63
CA GLY A 1 12.78 24.88 0.18
C GLY A 1 13.34 23.90 1.20
N PHE A 2 12.82 22.69 1.20
CA PHE A 2 13.38 21.59 1.97
C PHE A 2 14.21 20.73 1.02
N ASP A 3 15.46 20.44 1.38
CA ASP A 3 16.27 19.48 0.67
C ASP A 3 16.05 18.10 1.33
N ALA A 4 15.93 17.06 0.54
CA ALA A 4 15.92 15.69 1.00
C ALA A 4 17.35 15.15 0.84
N ASP A 5 18.03 14.89 1.94
CA ASP A 5 19.29 14.16 1.90
C ASP A 5 18.97 12.66 1.83
N ILE A 6 19.50 11.97 0.83
CA ILE A 6 19.23 10.56 0.56
C ILE A 6 19.67 9.67 1.75
N GLU A 7 20.75 10.03 2.43
CA GLU A 7 21.23 9.27 3.60
C GLU A 7 20.28 9.34 4.80
N TYR A 8 19.57 10.45 4.95
CA TYR A 8 18.63 10.67 6.06
C TYR A 8 17.16 10.56 5.65
N GLY A 9 16.89 10.20 4.42
CA GLY A 9 15.53 10.12 3.86
C GLY A 9 14.58 9.19 4.61
N GLN A 10 15.11 8.20 5.33
CA GLN A 10 14.33 7.24 6.13
C GLN A 10 14.23 7.60 7.62
N ILE A 11 14.92 8.63 8.07
CA ILE A 11 14.90 9.04 9.47
C ILE A 11 13.72 9.99 9.69
N MET A 12 12.81 9.59 10.58
CA MET A 12 11.72 10.47 10.98
C MET A 12 12.24 11.64 11.81
N THR A 13 11.96 12.85 11.37
CA THR A 13 12.29 14.09 12.06
C THR A 13 11.02 14.65 12.72
N LEU A 14 11.14 15.06 13.99
CA LEU A 14 10.03 15.73 14.66
C LEU A 14 9.66 17.02 13.92
N PRO A 15 8.37 17.44 13.93
CA PRO A 15 7.91 18.64 13.20
C PRO A 15 8.76 19.89 13.45
N MET A 16 9.10 20.18 14.70
CA MET A 16 9.95 21.31 15.05
C MET A 16 11.38 21.16 14.53
N GLY A 17 11.95 19.95 14.57
CA GLY A 17 13.25 19.66 13.98
C GLY A 17 13.26 19.88 12.48
N ALA A 18 12.24 19.41 11.75
CA ALA A 18 12.08 19.60 10.32
C ALA A 18 12.03 21.09 9.93
N LEU A 19 11.34 21.92 10.73
CA LEU A 19 11.29 23.35 10.52
C LEU A 19 12.64 24.04 10.76
N THR A 20 13.38 23.59 11.78
CA THR A 20 14.65 24.21 12.18
C THR A 20 15.77 23.85 11.23
N VAL A 21 15.89 22.58 10.88
CA VAL A 21 16.99 22.06 10.04
C VAL A 21 16.70 22.27 8.55
N LYS A 22 15.42 22.41 8.16
CA LYS A 22 14.93 22.51 6.77
C LYS A 22 15.32 21.32 5.90
N ASN A 23 15.59 20.20 6.54
CA ASN A 23 15.84 18.91 5.92
C ASN A 23 14.90 17.89 6.53
N ALA A 24 14.17 17.15 5.71
CA ALA A 24 13.19 16.18 6.18
C ALA A 24 12.82 15.19 5.07
N SER A 25 12.64 13.93 5.44
CA SER A 25 12.07 12.91 4.56
C SER A 25 10.65 13.29 4.13
N LEU A 26 10.14 12.67 3.07
CA LEU A 26 8.78 12.89 2.61
C LEU A 26 7.77 12.61 3.72
N LEU A 27 7.93 11.53 4.45
CA LEU A 27 7.08 11.19 5.60
C LEU A 27 7.12 12.28 6.68
N SER A 28 8.30 12.79 7.02
CA SER A 28 8.44 13.88 8.00
C SER A 28 7.77 15.17 7.53
N LYS A 29 7.82 15.48 6.24
CA LYS A 29 7.10 16.63 5.65
C LYS A 29 5.58 16.47 5.76
N ARG A 30 5.07 15.27 5.52
CA ARG A 30 3.63 14.95 5.70
C ARG A 30 3.20 15.11 7.14
N ILE A 31 3.96 14.56 8.09
CA ILE A 31 3.70 14.70 9.53
C ILE A 31 3.74 16.17 9.96
N LEU A 32 4.72 16.93 9.48
CA LEU A 32 4.81 18.38 9.72
C LEU A 32 3.57 19.11 9.21
N PHE A 33 3.10 18.81 8.00
CA PHE A 33 1.89 19.40 7.45
C PHE A 33 0.68 19.15 8.36
N VAL A 34 0.47 17.89 8.77
CA VAL A 34 -0.62 17.53 9.68
C VAL A 34 -0.51 18.28 11.02
N ALA A 35 0.71 18.41 11.57
CA ALA A 35 0.93 19.14 12.80
C ALA A 35 0.58 20.63 12.66
N ILE A 36 0.99 21.28 11.56
CA ILE A 36 0.66 22.68 11.27
C ILE A 36 -0.86 22.85 11.13
N CYS A 37 -1.53 22.01 10.34
CA CYS A 37 -2.99 22.05 10.17
C CYS A 37 -3.70 21.99 11.53
N ARG A 38 -3.33 21.05 12.38
CA ARG A 38 -3.93 20.90 13.73
C ARG A 38 -3.69 22.11 14.60
N THR A 39 -2.52 22.74 14.54
CA THR A 39 -2.20 23.96 15.27
C THR A 39 -3.09 25.14 14.80
N LEU A 40 -3.46 25.15 13.51
CA LEU A 40 -4.36 26.14 12.93
C LEU A 40 -5.86 25.79 13.09
N GLY A 41 -6.19 24.71 13.78
CA GLY A 41 -7.57 24.27 13.97
C GLY A 41 -8.18 23.56 12.76
N ILE A 42 -7.35 23.17 11.77
CA ILE A 42 -7.79 22.42 10.60
C ILE A 42 -7.74 20.93 10.93
N VAL A 43 -8.87 20.24 10.77
CA VAL A 43 -8.94 18.79 10.96
C VAL A 43 -8.08 18.12 9.88
N SER A 44 -7.09 17.33 10.29
CA SER A 44 -6.12 16.72 9.39
C SER A 44 -5.61 15.41 9.95
N ARG A 45 -5.16 14.53 9.07
CA ARG A 45 -4.63 13.19 9.42
C ARG A 45 -3.57 12.71 8.44
N MET A 46 -2.85 11.68 8.85
CA MET A 46 -2.18 10.78 7.91
C MET A 46 -3.17 9.69 7.52
N ASN A 47 -3.36 9.45 6.24
CA ASN A 47 -4.15 8.31 5.78
C ASN A 47 -3.44 7.01 6.24
N PRO A 48 -4.13 6.10 6.93
CA PRO A 48 -3.49 4.90 7.50
C PRO A 48 -3.00 3.91 6.45
N LEU A 49 -3.57 3.93 5.24
CA LEU A 49 -3.21 3.02 4.16
C LEU A 49 -2.17 3.63 3.23
N SER A 50 -2.47 4.78 2.63
CA SER A 50 -1.59 5.43 1.64
C SER A 50 -0.45 6.23 2.26
N GLN A 51 -0.49 6.51 3.57
CA GLN A 51 0.47 7.37 4.26
C GLN A 51 0.52 8.81 3.71
N LEU A 52 -0.49 9.23 2.94
CA LEU A 52 -0.60 10.60 2.46
C LEU A 52 -1.14 11.52 3.56
N ALA A 53 -0.73 12.78 3.51
CA ALA A 53 -1.29 13.80 4.39
C ALA A 53 -2.63 14.29 3.84
N GLU A 54 -3.64 14.34 4.69
CA GLU A 54 -4.99 14.74 4.34
C GLU A 54 -5.50 15.82 5.28
N TYR A 55 -6.36 16.69 4.77
CA TYR A 55 -7.14 17.64 5.56
C TYR A 55 -8.63 17.50 5.22
N TYR A 56 -9.47 17.83 6.19
CA TYR A 56 -10.92 17.74 6.04
C TYR A 56 -11.49 19.03 5.46
N THR A 57 -12.20 18.91 4.35
CA THR A 57 -12.93 20.00 3.71
C THR A 57 -14.16 19.46 2.99
N ASP A 58 -15.23 20.22 2.93
CA ASP A 58 -16.47 19.89 2.19
C ASP A 58 -17.04 18.50 2.47
N GLY A 59 -16.91 18.03 3.72
CA GLY A 59 -17.47 16.74 4.13
C GLY A 59 -16.55 15.52 3.90
N ALA A 60 -15.35 15.72 3.38
CA ALA A 60 -14.41 14.63 3.08
C ALA A 60 -12.96 14.96 3.46
N PHE A 61 -12.14 13.92 3.61
CA PHE A 61 -10.69 14.07 3.67
C PHE A 61 -10.11 14.16 2.26
N VAL A 62 -9.29 15.18 2.02
CA VAL A 62 -8.65 15.44 0.73
C VAL A 62 -7.13 15.44 0.93
N THR A 63 -6.41 14.74 0.07
CA THR A 63 -4.94 14.77 0.10
C THR A 63 -4.41 16.11 -0.40
N VAL A 64 -3.31 16.58 0.20
CA VAL A 64 -2.60 17.78 -0.24
C VAL A 64 -1.62 17.53 -1.38
N GLU A 65 -1.29 16.28 -1.59
CA GLU A 65 -0.37 15.90 -2.65
C GLU A 65 -1.13 15.74 -3.96
N LYS A 66 -0.53 16.22 -5.04
CA LYS A 66 -1.04 15.95 -6.38
C LYS A 66 -0.78 14.47 -6.68
N VAL A 67 -1.83 13.66 -6.54
CA VAL A 67 -1.76 12.26 -6.98
C VAL A 67 -1.75 12.27 -8.50
N GLU A 68 -0.66 11.83 -9.10
CA GLU A 68 -0.62 11.64 -10.55
C GLU A 68 -1.60 10.52 -10.91
N LYS A 69 -2.46 10.79 -11.88
CA LYS A 69 -3.33 9.74 -12.42
C LYS A 69 -2.44 8.72 -13.12
N GLY A 70 -2.54 7.48 -12.68
CA GLY A 70 -1.81 6.40 -13.32
C GLY A 70 -2.28 6.17 -14.75
N ASN A 71 -1.37 5.62 -15.55
CA ASN A 71 -1.65 5.17 -16.92
C ASN A 71 -1.37 3.67 -17.08
N CYS A 72 -1.00 2.99 -16.01
CA CYS A 72 -0.76 1.56 -15.96
C CYS A 72 -1.98 0.84 -15.38
N THR A 73 -2.20 -0.39 -15.77
CA THR A 73 -3.32 -1.19 -15.31
C THR A 73 -2.81 -2.46 -14.63
N ILE A 74 -3.35 -2.75 -13.45
CA ILE A 74 -3.16 -4.06 -12.80
C ILE A 74 -4.50 -4.75 -12.73
N VAL A 75 -4.55 -5.98 -13.22
CA VAL A 75 -5.73 -6.84 -13.18
C VAL A 75 -5.44 -7.99 -12.23
N PHE A 76 -6.09 -8.00 -11.09
CA PHE A 76 -6.11 -9.16 -10.21
C PHE A 76 -7.17 -10.15 -10.67
N GLU A 77 -6.80 -11.42 -10.68
CA GLU A 77 -7.68 -12.52 -11.05
C GLU A 77 -7.77 -13.52 -9.89
N LYS A 78 -8.97 -14.06 -9.64
CA LYS A 78 -9.22 -15.08 -8.62
C LYS A 78 -10.00 -16.26 -9.20
N GLU A 79 -10.00 -17.39 -8.50
CA GLU A 79 -10.89 -18.50 -8.84
C GLU A 79 -12.35 -18.15 -8.49
N GLU A 80 -13.32 -18.72 -9.22
CA GLU A 80 -14.74 -18.36 -9.10
C GLU A 80 -15.31 -18.49 -7.69
N GLU A 81 -14.89 -19.53 -6.98
CA GLU A 81 -15.41 -19.84 -5.64
C GLU A 81 -14.65 -19.12 -4.51
N GLU A 82 -13.58 -18.39 -4.83
CA GLU A 82 -12.75 -17.74 -3.83
C GLU A 82 -13.25 -16.34 -3.52
N THR A 83 -13.31 -16.02 -2.23
CA THR A 83 -13.51 -14.64 -1.77
C THR A 83 -12.17 -14.04 -1.39
N TRP A 84 -11.90 -12.86 -1.93
CA TRP A 84 -10.71 -12.07 -1.61
C TRP A 84 -11.14 -10.69 -1.16
N ILE A 85 -10.78 -10.32 0.06
CA ILE A 85 -11.07 -9.01 0.63
C ILE A 85 -9.75 -8.24 0.68
N TYR A 86 -9.78 -7.02 0.11
CA TYR A 86 -8.62 -6.16 0.18
C TYR A 86 -8.26 -5.84 1.62
N TYR A 87 -6.98 -5.82 1.89
CA TYR A 87 -6.33 -5.62 3.18
C TYR A 87 -6.34 -6.85 4.10
N PRO A 88 -7.45 -7.54 4.42
CA PRO A 88 -7.38 -8.79 5.21
C PRO A 88 -6.73 -9.97 4.48
N ASP A 89 -7.05 -10.16 3.17
CA ASP A 89 -6.58 -11.32 2.41
C ASP A 89 -5.40 -10.98 1.49
N PHE A 90 -5.37 -9.76 0.95
CA PHE A 90 -4.27 -9.27 0.13
C PHE A 90 -4.13 -7.76 0.21
N SER A 91 -2.94 -7.28 -0.09
CA SER A 91 -2.66 -5.85 -0.22
C SER A 91 -1.63 -5.59 -1.30
N ILE A 92 -1.66 -4.39 -1.89
CA ILE A 92 -0.65 -3.93 -2.83
C ILE A 92 -0.03 -2.64 -2.33
N GLY A 93 1.27 -2.52 -2.45
CA GLY A 93 2.01 -1.30 -2.11
C GLY A 93 2.97 -0.92 -3.22
N GLN A 94 3.10 0.38 -3.45
CA GLN A 94 4.09 0.97 -4.35
C GLN A 94 5.36 1.32 -3.56
N LEU A 95 6.53 1.09 -4.16
CA LEU A 95 7.81 1.52 -3.59
C LEU A 95 8.00 3.02 -3.86
N VAL A 96 8.00 3.81 -2.79
CA VAL A 96 8.21 5.27 -2.85
C VAL A 96 9.29 5.62 -1.83
N ASP A 97 10.36 6.26 -2.28
CA ASP A 97 11.50 6.66 -1.42
C ASP A 97 12.05 5.51 -0.55
N GLY A 98 12.16 4.31 -1.12
CA GLY A 98 12.69 3.13 -0.45
C GLY A 98 11.72 2.43 0.52
N VAL A 99 10.48 2.91 0.64
CA VAL A 99 9.43 2.33 1.50
C VAL A 99 8.21 1.95 0.68
N TYR A 100 7.63 0.76 0.97
CA TYR A 100 6.38 0.36 0.36
C TYR A 100 5.20 1.07 1.03
N GLN A 101 4.50 1.88 0.27
CA GLN A 101 3.26 2.55 0.67
C GLN A 101 2.08 1.76 0.13
N THR A 102 1.20 1.30 1.03
CA THR A 102 0.01 0.54 0.66
C THR A 102 -0.98 1.45 -0.06
N LEU A 103 -1.51 0.98 -1.19
CA LEU A 103 -2.54 1.70 -1.94
C LEU A 103 -3.89 1.58 -1.21
N GLU A 104 -4.72 2.58 -1.35
CA GLU A 104 -6.09 2.55 -0.85
C GLU A 104 -7.02 2.06 -1.96
N LEU A 105 -7.59 0.86 -1.78
CA LEU A 105 -8.52 0.22 -2.71
C LEU A 105 -9.88 -0.07 -2.03
N SER A 106 -10.25 0.70 -1.01
CA SER A 106 -11.47 0.46 -0.23
C SER A 106 -12.76 0.62 -1.04
N GLU A 107 -12.72 1.39 -2.13
CA GLU A 107 -13.85 1.61 -3.02
C GLU A 107 -13.84 0.73 -4.28
N GLU A 108 -12.76 -0.07 -4.47
CA GLU A 108 -12.63 -0.93 -5.63
C GLU A 108 -13.46 -2.21 -5.44
N ASN A 109 -14.19 -2.57 -6.47
CA ASN A 109 -15.08 -3.72 -6.46
C ASN A 109 -14.64 -4.77 -7.47
N TRP A 110 -14.83 -6.04 -7.11
CA TRP A 110 -14.65 -7.14 -8.03
C TRP A 110 -15.75 -7.17 -9.08
N ASP A 111 -15.35 -7.22 -10.35
CA ASP A 111 -16.23 -7.52 -11.47
C ASP A 111 -16.09 -9.02 -11.81
N GLY A 112 -17.01 -9.83 -11.30
CA GLY A 112 -16.88 -11.28 -11.35
C GLY A 112 -15.58 -11.77 -10.68
N ASN A 113 -14.66 -12.30 -11.47
CA ASN A 113 -13.39 -12.86 -11.00
C ASN A 113 -12.21 -11.92 -11.15
N THR A 114 -12.44 -10.68 -11.58
CA THR A 114 -11.38 -9.69 -11.82
C THR A 114 -11.56 -8.44 -10.98
N LEU A 115 -10.44 -7.88 -10.53
CA LEU A 115 -10.36 -6.55 -9.93
C LEU A 115 -9.33 -5.76 -10.73
N THR A 116 -9.78 -4.69 -11.38
CA THR A 116 -8.92 -3.84 -12.21
C THR A 116 -8.65 -2.52 -11.49
N ILE A 117 -7.38 -2.19 -11.35
CA ILE A 117 -6.94 -0.92 -10.77
C ILE A 117 -6.02 -0.16 -11.71
N THR A 118 -6.06 1.16 -11.63
CA THR A 118 -5.17 2.05 -12.38
C THR A 118 -4.10 2.60 -11.44
N VAL A 119 -2.83 2.48 -11.83
CA VAL A 119 -1.68 2.86 -11.02
C VAL A 119 -0.65 3.63 -11.87
N THR A 120 0.30 4.30 -11.21
CA THR A 120 1.46 4.90 -11.89
C THR A 120 2.51 3.83 -12.22
N SER A 121 3.43 4.11 -13.13
CA SER A 121 4.61 3.25 -13.34
C SER A 121 5.48 3.22 -12.09
N GLY A 122 6.17 2.10 -11.86
CA GLY A 122 7.05 1.92 -10.71
C GLY A 122 7.16 0.49 -10.22
N ASP A 123 7.77 0.35 -9.04
CA ASP A 123 7.96 -0.94 -8.37
C ASP A 123 6.83 -1.19 -7.37
N TYR A 124 6.28 -2.38 -7.43
CA TYR A 124 5.14 -2.79 -6.61
C TYR A 124 5.40 -4.07 -5.85
N ARG A 125 4.70 -4.23 -4.74
CA ARG A 125 4.67 -5.45 -3.95
C ARG A 125 3.24 -5.82 -3.62
N VAL A 126 2.84 -7.04 -3.97
CA VAL A 126 1.60 -7.65 -3.51
C VAL A 126 1.92 -8.59 -2.36
N ILE A 127 1.15 -8.52 -1.30
CA ILE A 127 1.18 -9.45 -0.18
C ILE A 127 -0.17 -10.15 -0.13
N THR A 128 -0.16 -11.47 -0.02
CA THR A 128 -1.36 -12.26 0.22
C THR A 128 -1.21 -13.01 1.53
N ASP A 129 -2.25 -12.99 2.35
CA ASP A 129 -2.29 -13.65 3.64
C ASP A 129 -3.32 -14.78 3.63
N ASN A 130 -2.96 -15.91 4.22
CA ASN A 130 -3.87 -17.03 4.42
C ASN A 130 -3.71 -17.57 5.85
N ARG A 131 -4.79 -17.52 6.61
CA ARG A 131 -4.82 -18.10 7.95
C ARG A 131 -5.28 -19.56 7.86
N LEU A 132 -4.42 -20.46 8.31
CA LEU A 132 -4.75 -21.88 8.38
C LEU A 132 -5.63 -22.21 9.59
N PRO A 133 -6.36 -23.34 9.55
CA PRO A 133 -7.22 -23.79 10.67
C PRO A 133 -6.48 -23.97 11.99
N ASN A 134 -5.18 -24.25 11.96
CA ASN A 134 -4.32 -24.37 13.14
C ASN A 134 -3.85 -23.03 13.72
N GLY A 135 -4.30 -21.91 13.15
CA GLY A 135 -3.93 -20.55 13.57
C GLY A 135 -2.65 -19.98 12.95
N ASN A 136 -1.90 -20.78 12.21
CA ASN A 136 -0.71 -20.28 11.49
C ASN A 136 -1.11 -19.32 10.37
N LEU A 137 -0.32 -18.27 10.19
CA LEU A 137 -0.45 -17.31 9.09
C LEU A 137 0.63 -17.60 8.05
N PHE A 138 0.21 -17.78 6.80
CA PHE A 138 1.10 -17.84 5.66
C PHE A 138 0.96 -16.59 4.81
N ALA A 139 2.05 -15.85 4.67
CA ALA A 139 2.11 -14.68 3.81
C ALA A 139 3.00 -14.96 2.60
N SER A 140 2.49 -14.67 1.41
CA SER A 140 3.29 -14.66 0.19
C SER A 140 3.56 -13.22 -0.23
N LYS A 141 4.77 -12.96 -0.74
CA LYS A 141 5.17 -11.66 -1.26
C LYS A 141 5.57 -11.79 -2.71
N TYR A 142 5.00 -10.94 -3.54
CA TYR A 142 5.34 -10.87 -4.95
C TYR A 142 5.75 -9.44 -5.32
N HIS A 143 6.95 -9.28 -5.86
CA HIS A 143 7.51 -7.99 -6.28
C HIS A 143 7.55 -7.92 -7.80
N PHE A 144 7.18 -6.79 -8.36
CA PHE A 144 7.24 -6.54 -9.80
C PHE A 144 7.35 -5.05 -10.09
N ALA A 145 7.86 -4.74 -11.28
CA ALA A 145 7.81 -3.41 -11.86
C ALA A 145 6.71 -3.36 -12.92
N ILE A 146 6.13 -2.18 -13.14
CA ILE A 146 5.20 -1.89 -14.22
C ILE A 146 5.62 -0.58 -14.90
N LYS A 147 5.61 -0.58 -16.23
CA LYS A 147 6.02 0.57 -17.05
C LYS A 147 4.80 1.32 -17.55
N ASP A 148 5.02 2.57 -17.95
CA ASP A 148 3.99 3.43 -18.51
C ASP A 148 3.19 2.73 -19.62
N GLY A 149 1.86 2.75 -19.49
CA GLY A 149 0.94 2.13 -20.42
C GLY A 149 0.86 0.61 -20.36
N GLU A 150 1.62 -0.04 -19.46
CA GLU A 150 1.59 -1.51 -19.31
C GLU A 150 0.34 -1.98 -18.57
N THR A 151 -0.16 -3.15 -18.96
CA THR A 151 -1.16 -3.92 -18.22
C THR A 151 -0.53 -5.17 -17.63
N LYS A 152 -0.69 -5.36 -16.31
CA LYS A 152 -0.16 -6.53 -15.58
C LYS A 152 -1.29 -7.37 -15.05
N HIS A 153 -1.29 -8.67 -15.38
CA HIS A 153 -2.24 -9.65 -14.84
C HIS A 153 -1.59 -10.41 -13.69
N LEU A 154 -2.28 -10.49 -12.56
CA LEU A 154 -1.82 -11.14 -11.34
C LEU A 154 -2.89 -12.09 -10.82
N LYS A 155 -2.62 -13.39 -10.87
CA LYS A 155 -3.52 -14.39 -10.31
C LYS A 155 -3.28 -14.55 -8.82
N LEU A 156 -4.28 -14.20 -8.02
CA LEU A 156 -4.28 -14.43 -6.58
C LEU A 156 -4.50 -15.91 -6.31
N ARG A 157 -3.74 -16.47 -5.36
CA ARG A 157 -3.85 -17.87 -4.96
C ARG A 157 -3.76 -17.98 -3.45
N LYS A 158 -4.75 -18.61 -2.83
CA LYS A 158 -4.66 -18.99 -1.42
C LYS A 158 -3.68 -20.16 -1.31
N TYR A 159 -2.79 -20.09 -0.33
CA TYR A 159 -1.91 -21.20 -0.03
C TYR A 159 -2.77 -22.38 0.44
N GLN A 160 -2.85 -23.41 -0.37
CA GLN A 160 -3.36 -24.71 0.07
C GLN A 160 -2.18 -25.43 0.69
N ALA A 161 -2.27 -25.69 2.01
CA ALA A 161 -1.34 -26.61 2.63
C ALA A 161 -1.40 -27.91 1.80
N LEU A 162 -0.28 -28.30 1.19
CA LEU A 162 -0.16 -29.62 0.60
C LEU A 162 -0.66 -30.59 1.68
N ARG A 163 -1.75 -31.32 1.43
CA ARG A 163 -2.06 -32.49 2.20
C ARG A 163 -0.82 -33.37 2.06
N MET A 164 -0.03 -33.43 3.12
CA MET A 164 0.91 -34.52 3.27
C MET A 164 0.00 -35.76 3.35
N GLU A 165 -0.21 -36.38 2.21
CA GLU A 165 -0.65 -37.77 2.20
C GLU A 165 0.36 -38.49 3.07
N GLN A 166 -0.15 -39.10 4.14
CA GLN A 166 0.64 -39.86 5.07
C GLN A 166 1.48 -40.85 4.24
N ALA A 167 2.77 -40.59 4.18
CA ALA A 167 3.69 -41.63 3.73
C ALA A 167 3.52 -42.77 4.74
N GLU A 168 2.82 -43.80 4.34
CA GLU A 168 2.81 -45.05 5.08
C GLU A 168 4.25 -45.54 5.20
N ILE A 169 4.84 -45.30 6.36
CA ILE A 169 6.07 -45.94 6.75
C ILE A 169 5.68 -47.40 6.96
N LYS A 170 5.86 -48.20 5.92
CA LYS A 170 5.89 -49.64 6.08
C LYS A 170 7.16 -50.01 6.81
N CYS A 171 7.04 -50.41 8.08
CA CYS A 171 8.07 -51.15 8.80
C CYS A 171 8.22 -52.54 8.22
#